data_e0e24b03a48d6589dc4ab771f7180d49
#
_entry.id   e0e24b03a48d6589dc4ab771f7180d49
#
_cell.length_a   1.000
_cell.length_b   1.000
_cell.length_c   1.000
_cell.angle_alpha   90.00
_cell.angle_beta   90.00
_cell.angle_gamma   90.00
#
_symmetry.space_group_name_H-M   'P 1'
#
loop_
_entity.id
_entity.type
_entity.pdbx_description
1 polymer ?
#
loop_
_entity_poly.entity_id
_entity_poly.type
_entity_poly.pdbx_seq_one_letter_code
_entity_poly.pdbx_strand_id
1 'polypeptide(L)'
;MIPINPAQSMALGGLTADAYRQLEHAASLKGLLKPFKGKGELDHLAQVARDIEAQLGRLMEDVMQQAGRAPYSLLDMRLVRQNTGAGSTFLRWRTRDFARMGVAVWERQMANPALPPVVRDGLYRFECERIALNLQMSVVHSLFRQASTCAIKMASAEQVLRQFTIAVEVSP
;
A
#
# COMPACT_ATOMS: atom_id res chain seq x y z
N MET A 1 7.96 -21.84 -36.55
CA MET A 1 6.85 -21.11 -35.88
C MET A 1 6.39 -21.98 -34.74
N ILE A 2 6.87 -21.73 -33.53
CA ILE A 2 6.54 -22.51 -32.32
C ILE A 2 5.21 -21.93 -31.78
N PRO A 3 4.15 -22.72 -31.61
CA PRO A 3 2.89 -22.23 -31.07
C PRO A 3 3.08 -21.83 -29.59
N ILE A 4 2.85 -20.57 -29.28
CA ILE A 4 2.84 -20.08 -27.92
C ILE A 4 1.62 -20.65 -27.22
N ASN A 5 1.83 -21.50 -26.23
CA ASN A 5 0.79 -22.08 -25.41
C ASN A 5 0.04 -20.96 -24.64
N PRO A 6 -1.27 -20.79 -24.77
CA PRO A 6 -2.03 -19.75 -24.07
C PRO A 6 -1.92 -19.82 -22.54
N ALA A 7 -1.55 -20.97 -21.96
CA ALA A 7 -1.26 -21.10 -20.53
C ALA A 7 0.03 -20.37 -20.10
N GLN A 8 0.98 -20.09 -21.03
CA GLN A 8 2.18 -19.32 -20.73
C GLN A 8 1.94 -17.80 -20.74
N SER A 9 0.83 -17.34 -21.32
CA SER A 9 0.44 -15.92 -21.27
C SER A 9 -0.03 -15.47 -19.87
N MET A 10 -0.40 -16.40 -18.97
CA MET A 10 -0.79 -16.08 -17.59
C MET A 10 0.39 -15.87 -16.63
N ALA A 11 1.63 -16.14 -17.06
CA ALA A 11 2.83 -16.04 -16.22
C ALA A 11 3.50 -14.65 -16.22
N LEU A 12 2.94 -13.66 -16.92
CA LEU A 12 3.53 -12.34 -17.10
C LEU A 12 3.11 -11.31 -16.06
N GLY A 13 3.09 -11.69 -14.79
CA GLY A 13 3.18 -10.78 -13.65
C GLY A 13 2.10 -9.68 -13.55
N GLY A 14 1.56 -9.53 -12.38
CA GLY A 14 0.61 -8.54 -11.94
C GLY A 14 -0.31 -9.12 -10.87
N LEU A 15 -0.84 -8.27 -10.01
CA LEU A 15 -1.84 -8.68 -9.04
C LEU A 15 -3.17 -8.97 -9.74
N THR A 16 -3.82 -10.07 -9.38
CA THR A 16 -5.17 -10.37 -9.84
C THR A 16 -6.21 -9.57 -9.04
N ALA A 17 -7.40 -9.38 -9.60
CA ALA A 17 -8.50 -8.77 -8.86
C ALA A 17 -8.82 -9.52 -7.55
N ASP A 18 -8.56 -10.83 -7.50
CA ASP A 18 -8.78 -11.66 -6.32
C ASP A 18 -7.78 -11.35 -5.20
N ALA A 19 -6.54 -10.94 -5.50
CA ALA A 19 -5.58 -10.51 -4.50
C ALA A 19 -6.12 -9.30 -3.69
N TYR A 20 -6.81 -8.36 -4.34
CA TYR A 20 -7.45 -7.23 -3.67
C TYR A 20 -8.73 -7.62 -2.92
N ARG A 21 -9.51 -8.59 -3.43
CA ARG A 21 -10.70 -9.10 -2.73
C ARG A 21 -10.38 -9.80 -1.42
N GLN A 22 -9.20 -10.39 -1.31
CA GLN A 22 -8.71 -11.05 -0.10
C GLN A 22 -8.23 -10.08 0.98
N LEU A 23 -8.15 -8.76 0.71
CA LEU A 23 -7.84 -7.76 1.71
C LEU A 23 -9.00 -7.67 2.71
N GLU A 24 -8.76 -8.22 3.90
CA GLU A 24 -9.72 -8.13 5.00
C GLU A 24 -10.01 -6.66 5.35
N HIS A 25 -11.22 -6.40 5.82
CA HIS A 25 -11.66 -5.08 6.28
C HIS A 25 -11.67 -3.94 5.23
N ALA A 26 -11.35 -4.21 3.96
CA ALA A 26 -11.43 -3.17 2.92
C ALA A 26 -12.83 -2.53 2.85
N ALA A 27 -13.89 -3.32 3.09
CA ALA A 27 -15.27 -2.84 3.16
C ALA A 27 -15.52 -1.90 4.35
N SER A 28 -14.71 -1.96 5.40
CA SER A 28 -14.86 -1.12 6.62
C SER A 28 -14.59 0.36 6.35
N LEU A 29 -13.87 0.69 5.27
CA LEU A 29 -13.67 2.07 4.84
C LEU A 29 -14.97 2.78 4.43
N LYS A 30 -16.01 2.02 4.06
CA LYS A 30 -17.36 2.57 3.81
C LYS A 30 -17.99 3.22 5.04
N GLY A 31 -17.54 2.85 6.25
CA GLY A 31 -18.03 3.42 7.51
C GLY A 31 -17.35 4.72 7.95
N LEU A 32 -16.48 5.31 7.13
CA LEU A 32 -15.74 6.53 7.46
C LEU A 32 -16.62 7.78 7.55
N LEU A 33 -17.69 7.83 6.75
CA LEU A 33 -18.62 8.96 6.67
C LEU A 33 -19.81 8.75 7.59
N LYS A 34 -19.56 8.59 8.89
CA LYS A 34 -20.58 8.45 9.94
C LYS A 34 -20.21 9.24 11.20
N PRO A 35 -21.17 9.61 12.06
CA PRO A 35 -20.85 10.13 13.38
C PRO A 35 -20.18 9.02 14.21
N PHE A 36 -19.00 9.30 14.76
CA PHE A 36 -18.31 8.41 15.70
C PHE A 36 -18.83 8.69 17.12
N LYS A 37 -19.20 7.62 17.83
CA LYS A 37 -19.83 7.72 19.17
C LYS A 37 -18.81 7.86 20.30
N GLY A 38 -17.52 7.62 20.05
CA GLY A 38 -16.47 7.71 21.05
C GLY A 38 -15.12 7.22 20.52
N LYS A 39 -14.10 7.32 21.38
CA LYS A 39 -12.73 6.94 21.03
C LYS A 39 -12.59 5.50 20.53
N GLY A 40 -13.38 4.56 21.09
CA GLY A 40 -13.27 3.13 20.77
C GLY A 40 -13.56 2.82 19.29
N GLU A 41 -14.48 3.56 18.65
CA GLU A 41 -14.72 3.39 17.21
C GLU A 41 -13.55 3.90 16.37
N LEU A 42 -12.88 4.96 16.80
CA LEU A 42 -11.70 5.49 16.12
C LEU A 42 -10.47 4.62 16.34
N ASP A 43 -10.29 4.06 17.53
CA ASP A 43 -9.25 3.07 17.81
C ASP A 43 -9.43 1.81 16.93
N HIS A 44 -10.68 1.35 16.80
CA HIS A 44 -10.99 0.23 15.90
C HIS A 44 -10.68 0.56 14.43
N LEU A 45 -11.06 1.75 13.95
CA LEU A 45 -10.75 2.20 12.60
C LEU A 45 -9.24 2.27 12.36
N ALA A 46 -8.47 2.76 13.35
CA ALA A 46 -7.02 2.80 13.28
C ALA A 46 -6.43 1.39 13.18
N GLN A 47 -6.95 0.43 13.97
CA GLN A 47 -6.49 -0.96 13.91
C GLN A 47 -6.80 -1.59 12.55
N VAL A 48 -8.02 -1.43 12.03
CA VAL A 48 -8.40 -1.91 10.70
C VAL A 48 -7.48 -1.34 9.61
N ALA A 49 -7.17 -0.03 9.66
CA ALA A 49 -6.27 0.58 8.71
C ALA A 49 -4.85 -0.02 8.81
N ARG A 50 -4.34 -0.28 10.01
CA ARG A 50 -3.05 -0.93 10.22
C ARG A 50 -3.01 -2.36 9.67
N ASP A 51 -4.09 -3.11 9.84
CA ASP A 51 -4.19 -4.49 9.33
C ASP A 51 -4.19 -4.51 7.79
N ILE A 52 -4.90 -3.55 7.15
CA ILE A 52 -4.87 -3.37 5.70
C ILE A 52 -3.46 -2.95 5.23
N GLU A 53 -2.78 -2.05 5.94
CA GLU A 53 -1.41 -1.63 5.65
C GLU A 53 -0.45 -2.84 5.63
N ALA A 54 -0.57 -3.74 6.62
CA ALA A 54 0.20 -4.97 6.67
C ALA A 54 -0.10 -5.90 5.48
N GLN A 55 -1.37 -5.99 5.06
CA GLN A 55 -1.79 -6.79 3.91
C GLN A 55 -1.25 -6.23 2.59
N LEU A 56 -1.33 -4.91 2.39
CA LEU A 56 -0.71 -4.23 1.25
C LEU A 56 0.80 -4.46 1.21
N GLY A 57 1.46 -4.48 2.37
CA GLY A 57 2.88 -4.82 2.49
C GLY A 57 3.20 -6.22 1.95
N ARG A 58 2.33 -7.22 2.16
CA ARG A 58 2.48 -8.56 1.56
C ARG A 58 2.30 -8.54 0.03
N LEU A 59 1.30 -7.82 -0.48
CA LEU A 59 1.11 -7.67 -1.93
C LEU A 59 2.31 -6.98 -2.59
N MET A 60 2.90 -5.97 -1.95
CA MET A 60 4.14 -5.33 -2.41
C MET A 60 5.28 -6.34 -2.51
N GLU A 61 5.42 -7.24 -1.53
CA GLU A 61 6.43 -8.30 -1.56
C GLU A 61 6.21 -9.26 -2.72
N ASP A 62 4.97 -9.68 -2.96
CA ASP A 62 4.61 -10.57 -4.08
C ASP A 62 4.97 -9.95 -5.43
N VAL A 63 4.67 -8.66 -5.63
CA VAL A 63 5.03 -7.92 -6.85
C VAL A 63 6.55 -7.83 -7.01
N MET A 64 7.28 -7.54 -5.94
CA MET A 64 8.75 -7.51 -5.96
C MET A 64 9.35 -8.87 -6.33
N GLN A 65 8.82 -9.95 -5.76
CA GLN A 65 9.28 -11.31 -6.08
C GLN A 65 9.03 -11.65 -7.54
N GLN A 66 7.87 -11.29 -8.09
CA GLN A 66 7.56 -11.49 -9.51
C GLN A 66 8.50 -10.67 -10.41
N ALA A 67 8.70 -9.38 -10.10
CA ALA A 67 9.63 -8.51 -10.82
C ALA A 67 11.11 -8.95 -10.66
N GLY A 68 11.43 -9.75 -9.64
CA GLY A 68 12.74 -10.34 -9.40
C GLY A 68 13.03 -11.63 -10.17
N ARG A 69 12.07 -12.17 -10.91
CA ARG A 69 12.23 -13.41 -11.70
C ARG A 69 12.64 -13.09 -13.14
N ALA A 70 13.21 -14.09 -13.83
CA ALA A 70 13.48 -13.98 -15.27
C ALA A 70 12.13 -13.81 -16.04
N PRO A 71 12.10 -12.98 -17.11
CA PRO A 71 13.23 -12.26 -17.72
C PRO A 71 13.60 -10.92 -17.03
N TYR A 72 12.79 -10.38 -16.13
CA TYR A 72 12.96 -9.06 -15.53
C TYR A 72 14.22 -8.96 -14.67
N SER A 73 14.60 -10.06 -14.00
CA SER A 73 15.83 -10.14 -13.20
C SER A 73 17.13 -9.98 -14.02
N LEU A 74 17.06 -10.05 -15.34
CA LEU A 74 18.20 -9.85 -16.24
C LEU A 74 18.42 -8.37 -16.59
N LEU A 75 17.45 -7.50 -16.28
CA LEU A 75 17.53 -6.08 -16.58
C LEU A 75 18.40 -5.35 -15.57
N ASP A 76 18.96 -4.19 -15.96
CA ASP A 76 19.76 -3.33 -15.07
C ASP A 76 18.88 -2.49 -14.13
N MET A 77 17.82 -3.10 -13.63
CA MET A 77 16.96 -2.50 -12.63
C MET A 77 16.26 -3.55 -11.78
N ARG A 78 15.74 -3.11 -10.66
CA ARG A 78 14.89 -3.91 -9.76
C ARG A 78 13.86 -3.06 -9.05
N LEU A 79 12.77 -3.69 -8.65
CA LEU A 79 11.78 -3.10 -7.78
C LEU A 79 12.19 -3.35 -6.32
N VAL A 80 12.17 -2.31 -5.49
CA VAL A 80 12.59 -2.38 -4.08
C VAL A 80 11.58 -1.67 -3.18
N ARG A 81 11.50 -2.10 -1.92
CA ARG A 81 10.77 -1.39 -0.87
C ARG A 81 11.64 -0.29 -0.28
N GLN A 82 11.02 0.85 -0.02
CA GLN A 82 11.63 1.98 0.67
C GLN A 82 10.69 2.46 1.77
N ASN A 83 11.18 2.46 3.00
CA ASN A 83 10.49 3.06 4.12
C ASN A 83 10.72 4.58 4.10
N THR A 84 9.69 5.34 4.43
CA THR A 84 9.76 6.79 4.59
C THR A 84 9.97 7.17 6.04
N GLY A 85 10.48 8.38 6.30
CA GLY A 85 10.56 8.93 7.65
C GLY A 85 9.21 9.08 8.35
N ALA A 86 8.11 9.10 7.60
CA ALA A 86 6.73 9.11 8.13
C ALA A 86 6.23 7.73 8.55
N GLY A 87 7.00 6.65 8.36
CA GLY A 87 6.65 5.28 8.72
C GLY A 87 5.88 4.50 7.65
N SER A 88 5.59 5.11 6.50
CA SER A 88 4.98 4.41 5.37
C SER A 88 6.02 3.73 4.49
N THR A 89 5.58 2.77 3.68
CA THR A 89 6.42 1.99 2.77
C THR A 89 5.97 2.21 1.33
N PHE A 90 6.93 2.36 0.41
CA PHE A 90 6.68 2.52 -1.02
C PHE A 90 7.53 1.58 -1.85
N LEU A 91 7.03 1.18 -3.02
CA LEU A 91 7.79 0.51 -4.06
C LEU A 91 8.48 1.54 -4.96
N ARG A 92 9.76 1.30 -5.27
CA ARG A 92 10.54 2.16 -6.16
C ARG A 92 11.41 1.34 -7.09
N TRP A 93 11.54 1.79 -8.32
CA TRP A 93 12.55 1.27 -9.23
C TRP A 93 13.93 1.75 -8.83
N ARG A 94 14.91 0.88 -8.95
CA ARG A 94 16.29 1.17 -8.62
C ARG A 94 17.24 0.45 -9.59
N THR A 95 18.35 1.09 -9.99
CA THR A 95 19.41 0.40 -10.72
C THR A 95 20.06 -0.67 -9.84
N ARG A 96 20.65 -1.69 -10.46
CA ARG A 96 21.28 -2.80 -9.72
C ARG A 96 22.44 -2.34 -8.84
N ASP A 97 23.21 -1.37 -9.31
CA ASP A 97 24.29 -0.72 -8.56
C ASP A 97 23.82 0.23 -7.46
N PHE A 98 22.50 0.41 -7.32
CA PHE A 98 21.85 1.35 -6.38
C PHE A 98 22.16 2.84 -6.62
N ALA A 99 22.84 3.19 -7.71
CA ALA A 99 23.22 4.57 -7.98
C ALA A 99 22.03 5.47 -8.32
N ARG A 100 20.97 4.93 -8.91
CA ARG A 100 19.79 5.69 -9.34
C ARG A 100 18.49 5.05 -8.86
N MET A 101 17.48 5.90 -8.64
CA MET A 101 16.18 5.48 -8.14
C MET A 101 15.06 6.34 -8.75
N GLY A 102 13.87 5.77 -8.85
CA GLY A 102 12.65 6.46 -9.29
C GLY A 102 12.18 6.04 -10.67
N VAL A 103 11.15 6.72 -11.17
CA VAL A 103 10.49 6.39 -12.43
C VAL A 103 11.44 6.50 -13.64
N ALA A 104 12.40 7.41 -13.61
CA ALA A 104 13.40 7.56 -14.67
C ALA A 104 14.25 6.29 -14.93
N VAL A 105 14.38 5.41 -13.94
CA VAL A 105 15.05 4.10 -14.12
C VAL A 105 14.19 3.20 -14.99
N TRP A 106 12.89 3.17 -14.76
CA TRP A 106 11.92 2.41 -15.54
C TRP A 106 11.78 2.98 -16.96
N GLU A 107 11.62 4.31 -17.10
CA GLU A 107 11.50 4.99 -18.40
C GLU A 107 12.68 4.70 -19.31
N ARG A 108 13.91 4.76 -18.78
CA ARG A 108 15.13 4.43 -19.55
C ARG A 108 15.10 2.98 -20.04
N GLN A 109 14.63 2.04 -19.23
CA GLN A 109 14.53 0.64 -19.64
C GLN A 109 13.46 0.45 -20.70
N MET A 110 12.30 1.15 -20.58
CA MET A 110 11.23 1.12 -21.57
C MET A 110 11.65 1.71 -22.92
N ALA A 111 12.54 2.69 -22.91
CA ALA A 111 13.12 3.30 -24.12
C ALA A 111 14.15 2.42 -24.84
N ASN A 112 14.59 1.32 -24.24
CA ASN A 112 15.56 0.41 -24.85
C ASN A 112 14.95 -0.33 -26.07
N PRO A 113 15.41 -0.10 -27.30
CA PRO A 113 14.86 -0.74 -28.50
C PRO A 113 15.07 -2.26 -28.53
N ALA A 114 16.09 -2.75 -27.83
CA ALA A 114 16.39 -4.19 -27.73
C ALA A 114 15.48 -4.93 -26.76
N LEU A 115 14.62 -4.22 -26.00
CA LEU A 115 13.71 -4.85 -25.05
C LEU A 115 12.58 -5.58 -25.79
N PRO A 116 12.41 -6.92 -25.60
CA PRO A 116 11.34 -7.67 -26.22
C PRO A 116 9.95 -7.10 -25.84
N PRO A 117 8.99 -7.04 -26.79
CA PRO A 117 7.65 -6.49 -26.53
C PRO A 117 6.97 -7.11 -25.31
N VAL A 118 7.02 -8.43 -25.16
CA VAL A 118 6.41 -9.15 -24.03
C VAL A 118 7.02 -8.74 -22.67
N VAL A 119 8.33 -8.43 -22.64
CA VAL A 119 9.00 -7.95 -21.41
C VAL A 119 8.59 -6.51 -21.14
N ARG A 120 8.44 -5.70 -22.18
CA ARG A 120 7.97 -4.32 -22.08
C ARG A 120 6.55 -4.26 -21.52
N ASP A 121 5.65 -5.12 -21.99
CA ASP A 121 4.27 -5.22 -21.48
C ASP A 121 4.25 -5.62 -19.99
N GLY A 122 5.08 -6.58 -19.61
CA GLY A 122 5.21 -6.97 -18.20
C GLY A 122 5.76 -5.85 -17.31
N LEU A 123 6.76 -5.10 -17.77
CA LEU A 123 7.28 -3.93 -17.06
C LEU A 123 6.23 -2.83 -16.90
N TYR A 124 5.40 -2.62 -17.91
CA TYR A 124 4.28 -1.68 -17.83
C TYR A 124 3.28 -2.12 -16.76
N ARG A 125 2.94 -3.42 -16.68
CA ARG A 125 2.05 -3.94 -15.63
C ARG A 125 2.63 -3.74 -14.24
N PHE A 126 3.90 -4.05 -14.02
CA PHE A 126 4.56 -3.78 -12.73
C PHE A 126 4.58 -2.29 -12.36
N GLU A 127 4.71 -1.41 -13.33
CA GLU A 127 4.63 0.03 -13.07
C GLU A 127 3.22 0.44 -12.63
N CYS A 128 2.17 -0.07 -13.28
CA CYS A 128 0.78 0.14 -12.87
C CYS A 128 0.53 -0.37 -11.43
N GLU A 129 1.01 -1.59 -11.11
CA GLU A 129 0.90 -2.15 -9.76
C GLU A 129 1.66 -1.31 -8.73
N ARG A 130 2.88 -0.87 -9.06
CA ARG A 130 3.66 0.01 -8.20
C ARG A 130 2.90 1.31 -7.88
N ILE A 131 2.31 1.93 -8.90
CA ILE A 131 1.55 3.17 -8.74
C ILE A 131 0.32 2.92 -7.85
N ALA A 132 -0.45 1.87 -8.13
CA ALA A 132 -1.66 1.54 -7.39
C ALA A 132 -1.37 1.20 -5.93
N LEU A 133 -0.40 0.33 -5.66
CA LEU A 133 -0.01 -0.06 -4.30
C LEU A 133 0.55 1.12 -3.50
N ASN A 134 1.35 1.98 -4.12
CA ASN A 134 1.86 3.17 -3.45
C ASN A 134 0.74 4.15 -3.08
N LEU A 135 -0.24 4.35 -3.95
CA LEU A 135 -1.43 5.15 -3.65
C LEU A 135 -2.21 4.55 -2.47
N GLN A 136 -2.53 3.27 -2.54
CA GLN A 136 -3.31 2.57 -1.51
C GLN A 136 -2.59 2.60 -0.16
N MET A 137 -1.29 2.31 -0.13
CA MET A 137 -0.47 2.39 1.07
C MET A 137 -0.47 3.80 1.67
N SER A 138 -0.32 4.83 0.85
CA SER A 138 -0.36 6.23 1.29
C SER A 138 -1.70 6.60 1.94
N VAL A 139 -2.82 6.22 1.31
CA VAL A 139 -4.17 6.50 1.81
C VAL A 139 -4.43 5.77 3.13
N VAL A 140 -4.11 4.48 3.19
CA VAL A 140 -4.35 3.65 4.38
C VAL A 140 -3.47 4.10 5.55
N HIS A 141 -2.20 4.42 5.31
CA HIS A 141 -1.30 4.97 6.32
C HIS A 141 -1.81 6.32 6.86
N SER A 142 -2.28 7.19 5.98
CA SER A 142 -2.88 8.47 6.39
C SER A 142 -4.12 8.26 7.25
N LEU A 143 -5.00 7.31 6.86
CA LEU A 143 -6.18 6.94 7.61
C LEU A 143 -5.83 6.45 9.02
N PHE A 144 -4.87 5.54 9.14
CA PHE A 144 -4.36 5.05 10.42
C PHE A 144 -3.92 6.21 11.32
N ARG A 145 -3.08 7.11 10.81
CA ARG A 145 -2.58 8.25 11.57
C ARG A 145 -3.68 9.21 12.02
N GLN A 146 -4.63 9.53 11.12
CA GLN A 146 -5.74 10.43 11.42
C GLN A 146 -6.69 9.81 12.45
N ALA A 147 -7.08 8.55 12.29
CA ALA A 147 -7.94 7.84 13.24
C ALA A 147 -7.29 7.78 14.62
N SER A 148 -6.03 7.43 14.74
CA SER A 148 -5.29 7.41 16.01
C SER A 148 -5.23 8.78 16.67
N THR A 149 -4.95 9.84 15.92
CA THR A 149 -4.92 11.21 16.43
C THR A 149 -6.30 11.65 16.92
N CYS A 150 -7.37 11.33 16.19
CA CYS A 150 -8.74 11.66 16.58
C CYS A 150 -9.20 10.87 17.81
N ALA A 151 -8.79 9.61 17.96
CA ALA A 151 -9.05 8.81 19.16
C ALA A 151 -8.47 9.47 20.43
N ILE A 152 -7.23 9.95 20.34
CA ILE A 152 -6.58 10.69 21.44
C ILE A 152 -7.38 11.97 21.78
N LYS A 153 -7.80 12.74 20.79
CA LYS A 153 -8.59 13.96 21.00
C LYS A 153 -9.95 13.66 21.64
N MET A 154 -10.63 12.59 21.21
CA MET A 154 -11.88 12.15 21.84
C MET A 154 -11.67 11.72 23.29
N ALA A 155 -10.62 10.96 23.58
CA ALA A 155 -10.28 10.58 24.94
C ALA A 155 -10.06 11.80 25.86
N SER A 156 -9.38 12.84 25.35
CA SER A 156 -9.20 14.10 26.08
C SER A 156 -10.53 14.81 26.36
N ALA A 157 -11.42 14.87 25.36
CA ALA A 157 -12.75 15.47 25.53
C ALA A 157 -13.60 14.71 26.53
N GLU A 158 -13.60 13.37 26.50
CA GLU A 158 -14.28 12.52 27.47
C GLU A 158 -13.75 12.73 28.91
N GLN A 159 -12.44 12.92 29.03
CA GLN A 159 -11.81 13.21 30.34
C GLN A 159 -12.26 14.54 30.89
N VAL A 160 -12.31 15.60 30.10
CA VAL A 160 -12.81 16.92 30.51
C VAL A 160 -14.24 16.81 30.97
N LEU A 161 -15.14 16.16 30.20
CA LEU A 161 -16.54 15.96 30.57
C LEU A 161 -16.66 15.29 31.95
N ARG A 162 -15.90 14.20 32.18
CA ARG A 162 -15.94 13.47 33.48
C ARG A 162 -15.51 14.35 34.66
N GLN A 163 -14.49 15.17 34.50
CA GLN A 163 -14.01 16.07 35.54
C GLN A 163 -15.11 17.06 35.99
N PHE A 164 -15.86 17.61 35.05
CA PHE A 164 -16.95 18.54 35.37
C PHE A 164 -18.20 17.85 35.93
N THR A 165 -18.51 16.63 35.50
CA THR A 165 -19.65 15.87 36.03
C THR A 165 -19.42 15.51 37.50
N ILE A 166 -18.22 15.06 37.89
CA ILE A 166 -17.87 14.74 39.27
C ILE A 166 -17.88 15.99 40.16
N ALA A 167 -17.42 17.14 39.63
CA ALA A 167 -17.43 18.39 40.40
C ALA A 167 -18.83 18.89 40.76
N VAL A 168 -19.84 18.62 39.93
CA VAL A 168 -21.23 18.99 40.17
C VAL A 168 -21.90 18.09 41.22
N GLU A 169 -21.54 16.80 41.29
CA GLU A 169 -22.08 15.84 42.26
C GLU A 169 -21.49 16.00 43.66
N VAL A 170 -20.37 16.71 43.83
CA VAL A 170 -19.69 16.89 45.14
C VAL A 170 -20.00 18.28 45.75
N SER A 171 -20.70 19.16 45.06
CA SER A 171 -21.15 20.44 45.65
C SER A 171 -22.43 20.24 46.44
N PRO A 172 -22.43 20.44 47.79
CA PRO A 172 -23.60 20.27 48.66
C PRO A 172 -24.67 21.34 48.39
#